data_65270ac768016ab8c3319fd9eeb60207
#
_entry.id   65270ac768016ab8c3319fd9eeb60207
#
_cell.length_a   1.000
_cell.length_b   1.000
_cell.length_c   1.000
_cell.angle_alpha   90.00
_cell.angle_beta   90.00
_cell.angle_gamma   90.00
#
_symmetry.space_group_name_H-M   'P 1'
#
loop_
_entity.id
_entity.type
_entity.pdbx_description
1 polymer ?
#
loop_
_entity_poly.entity_id
_entity_poly.type
_entity_poly.pdbx_seq_one_letter_code
_entity_poly.pdbx_strand_id
1 'polypeptide(L)'
;MKNIGQMMKQAQKLQAKMAEMQEQLGNTEISGAAGGGMVQVTVTGKGEVRKVRIDPSLVDPNDVEVLEDLLVAAFNDAKAKVEQHVSEHMAELTGGMKLPPGLQFPV
;
A
#
# COMPACT_ATOMS: atom_id res chain seq x y z
N MET A 1 -1.33 -2.79 -39.87
CA MET A 1 -0.17 -1.90 -39.80
C MET A 1 -0.49 -0.45 -39.50
N LYS A 2 -1.66 0.02 -39.89
CA LYS A 2 -2.05 1.40 -39.58
C LYS A 2 -2.26 1.66 -38.08
N ASN A 3 -2.35 0.62 -37.25
CA ASN A 3 -2.64 0.74 -35.85
C ASN A 3 -1.40 0.73 -34.94
N ILE A 4 -0.20 0.58 -35.51
CA ILE A 4 1.03 0.52 -34.72
C ILE A 4 1.26 1.85 -33.99
N GLY A 5 1.04 2.99 -34.66
CA GLY A 5 1.19 4.29 -34.05
C GLY A 5 0.20 4.52 -32.90
N GLN A 6 -1.04 4.03 -33.05
CA GLN A 6 -2.04 4.13 -32.01
C GLN A 6 -1.71 3.20 -30.84
N MET A 7 -1.23 1.99 -31.13
CA MET A 7 -0.82 1.05 -30.10
C MET A 7 0.34 1.61 -29.29
N MET A 8 1.31 2.24 -29.96
CA MET A 8 2.43 2.88 -29.27
C MET A 8 1.98 4.05 -28.41
N LYS A 9 1.04 4.85 -28.89
CA LYS A 9 0.48 5.96 -28.11
C LYS A 9 -0.26 5.44 -26.87
N GLN A 10 -1.02 4.36 -27.01
CA GLN A 10 -1.72 3.75 -25.89
C GLN A 10 -0.74 3.19 -24.86
N ALA A 11 0.33 2.55 -25.35
CA ALA A 11 1.36 2.04 -24.45
C ALA A 11 2.06 3.17 -23.70
N GLN A 12 2.35 4.28 -24.38
CA GLN A 12 2.96 5.44 -23.73
C GLN A 12 2.02 6.07 -22.70
N LYS A 13 0.72 6.15 -23.02
CA LYS A 13 -0.27 6.66 -22.07
C LYS A 13 -0.38 5.76 -20.84
N LEU A 14 -0.36 4.46 -21.04
CA LEU A 14 -0.40 3.51 -19.95
C LEU A 14 0.83 3.63 -19.06
N GLN A 15 2.01 3.74 -19.66
CA GLN A 15 3.25 3.96 -18.92
C GLN A 15 3.20 5.26 -18.12
N ALA A 16 2.70 6.34 -18.72
CA ALA A 16 2.57 7.62 -18.04
C ALA A 16 1.61 7.52 -16.85
N LYS A 17 0.48 6.81 -17.02
CA LYS A 17 -0.48 6.60 -15.94
C LYS A 17 0.11 5.74 -14.83
N MET A 18 0.88 4.72 -15.18
CA MET A 18 1.54 3.88 -14.18
C MET A 18 2.59 4.67 -13.40
N ALA A 19 3.38 5.50 -14.09
CA ALA A 19 4.36 6.35 -13.43
C ALA A 19 3.68 7.36 -12.50
N GLU A 20 2.59 7.97 -12.93
CA GLU A 20 1.79 8.88 -12.13
C GLU A 20 1.20 8.17 -10.90
N MET A 21 0.68 6.97 -11.10
CA MET A 21 0.15 6.15 -10.00
C MET A 21 1.24 5.81 -8.99
N GLN A 22 2.45 5.46 -9.44
CA GLN A 22 3.59 5.19 -8.58
C GLN A 22 3.96 6.42 -7.75
N GLU A 23 3.96 7.59 -8.39
CA GLU A 23 4.22 8.85 -7.70
C GLU A 23 3.15 9.14 -6.65
N GLN A 24 1.88 8.97 -7.00
CA GLN A 24 0.78 9.17 -6.07
C GLN A 24 0.86 8.20 -4.88
N LEU A 25 1.19 6.93 -5.14
CA LEU A 25 1.35 5.95 -4.09
C LEU A 25 2.48 6.33 -3.13
N GLY A 26 3.58 6.84 -3.66
CA GLY A 26 4.71 7.29 -2.84
C GLY A 26 4.38 8.50 -1.96
N ASN A 27 3.39 9.30 -2.35
CA ASN A 27 2.94 10.48 -1.62
C ASN A 27 1.70 10.21 -0.74
N THR A 28 1.08 9.06 -0.90
CA THR A 28 -0.10 8.68 -0.10
C THR A 28 0.35 8.07 1.21
N GLU A 29 -0.17 8.60 2.32
CA GLU A 29 0.10 8.07 3.65
C GLU A 29 -1.05 7.16 4.08
N ILE A 30 -0.69 5.97 4.55
CA ILE A 30 -1.63 4.95 5.00
C ILE A 30 -1.23 4.56 6.42
N SER A 31 -2.19 4.57 7.33
CA SER A 31 -1.92 4.28 8.74
C SER A 31 -2.43 2.90 9.13
N GLY A 32 -1.60 2.16 9.84
CA GLY A 32 -1.98 0.94 10.53
C GLY A 32 -1.92 1.15 12.04
N ALA A 33 -2.67 0.38 12.78
CA ALA A 33 -2.71 0.52 14.23
C ALA A 33 -2.92 -0.83 14.91
N ALA A 34 -2.53 -0.89 16.18
CA ALA A 34 -2.77 -2.04 17.05
C ALA A 34 -2.94 -1.57 18.47
N GLY A 35 -3.53 -2.43 19.31
CA GLY A 35 -3.73 -2.11 20.71
C GLY A 35 -4.66 -0.93 20.94
N GLY A 36 -5.73 -0.80 20.15
CA GLY A 36 -6.66 0.32 20.29
C GLY A 36 -6.05 1.66 19.92
N GLY A 37 -5.01 1.68 19.08
CA GLY A 37 -4.33 2.91 18.68
C GLY A 37 -3.10 3.24 19.51
N MET A 38 -2.71 2.37 20.45
CA MET A 38 -1.51 2.60 21.25
C MET A 38 -0.23 2.51 20.43
N VAL A 39 -0.25 1.73 19.37
CA VAL A 39 0.82 1.70 18.37
C VAL A 39 0.22 2.06 17.03
N GLN A 40 0.80 3.06 16.37
CA GLN A 40 0.38 3.50 15.04
C GLN A 40 1.60 3.55 14.14
N VAL A 41 1.42 3.06 12.91
CA VAL A 41 2.47 3.06 11.89
C VAL A 41 1.93 3.78 10.67
N THR A 42 2.69 4.73 10.15
CA THR A 42 2.35 5.42 8.91
C THR A 42 3.31 4.96 7.83
N VAL A 43 2.75 4.47 6.73
CA VAL A 43 3.51 3.98 5.58
C VAL A 43 3.00 4.67 4.32
N THR A 44 3.81 4.64 3.27
CA THR A 44 3.34 5.12 1.95
C THR A 44 2.61 4.00 1.23
N GLY A 45 1.91 4.37 0.14
CA GLY A 45 1.28 3.38 -0.72
C GLY A 45 2.25 2.40 -1.37
N LYS A 46 3.55 2.68 -1.32
CA LYS A 46 4.62 1.77 -1.76
C LYS A 46 5.14 0.88 -0.64
N GLY A 47 4.62 1.03 0.57
CA GLY A 47 5.04 0.24 1.73
C GLY A 47 6.24 0.80 2.46
N GLU A 48 6.69 2.01 2.15
CA GLU A 48 7.79 2.64 2.88
C GLU A 48 7.29 3.16 4.21
N VAL A 49 8.02 2.88 5.28
CA VAL A 49 7.65 3.34 6.62
C VAL A 49 8.08 4.79 6.79
N ARG A 50 7.13 5.64 7.15
CA ARG A 50 7.38 7.08 7.37
C ARG A 50 7.47 7.42 8.84
N LYS A 51 6.64 6.78 9.66
CA LYS A 51 6.52 7.15 11.07
C LYS A 51 6.02 5.97 11.88
N VAL A 52 6.51 5.86 13.09
CA VAL A 52 5.99 4.94 14.09
C VAL A 52 5.66 5.76 15.33
N ARG A 53 4.46 5.59 15.84
CA ARG A 53 4.02 6.26 17.08
C ARG A 53 3.69 5.21 18.11
N ILE A 54 4.26 5.35 19.29
CA ILE A 54 4.12 4.40 20.39
C ILE A 54 3.66 5.16 21.63
N ASP A 55 2.58 4.67 22.25
CA ASP A 55 2.15 5.22 23.53
C ASP A 55 3.24 4.97 24.57
N PRO A 56 3.67 5.99 25.32
CA PRO A 56 4.74 5.83 26.31
C PRO A 56 4.45 4.76 27.36
N SER A 57 3.18 4.50 27.65
CA SER A 57 2.79 3.48 28.65
C SER A 57 3.19 2.06 28.23
N LEU A 58 3.43 1.84 26.93
CA LEU A 58 3.89 0.54 26.43
C LEU A 58 5.40 0.33 26.55
N VAL A 59 6.14 1.39 26.85
CA VAL A 59 7.61 1.32 26.92
C VAL A 59 8.00 0.89 28.35
N ASP A 60 7.96 -0.42 28.56
CA ASP A 60 8.28 -1.04 29.85
C ASP A 60 9.44 -2.02 29.63
N PRO A 61 10.61 -1.77 30.23
CA PRO A 61 11.75 -2.67 30.06
C PRO A 61 11.49 -4.09 30.58
N ASN A 62 10.50 -4.26 31.44
CA ASN A 62 10.16 -5.55 32.00
C ASN A 62 9.14 -6.32 31.17
N ASP A 63 8.57 -5.66 30.13
CA ASP A 63 7.52 -6.27 29.32
C ASP A 63 7.65 -5.82 27.85
N VAL A 64 8.83 -6.01 27.30
CA VAL A 64 9.15 -5.59 25.92
C VAL A 64 8.38 -6.42 24.90
N GLU A 65 8.04 -7.66 25.24
CA GLU A 65 7.35 -8.58 24.33
C GLU A 65 5.99 -8.04 23.89
N VAL A 66 5.24 -7.40 24.80
CA VAL A 66 3.95 -6.78 24.45
C VAL A 66 4.14 -5.71 23.38
N LEU A 67 5.16 -4.87 23.52
CA LEU A 67 5.47 -3.83 22.53
C LEU A 67 5.85 -4.44 21.20
N GLU A 68 6.68 -5.48 21.23
CA GLU A 68 7.09 -6.18 19.99
C GLU A 68 5.90 -6.76 19.27
N ASP A 69 5.00 -7.43 19.98
CA ASP A 69 3.81 -8.03 19.38
C ASP A 69 2.86 -6.98 18.79
N LEU A 70 2.69 -5.86 19.49
CA LEU A 70 1.85 -4.77 19.00
C LEU A 70 2.45 -4.09 17.76
N LEU A 71 3.77 -3.97 17.70
CA LEU A 71 4.45 -3.45 16.52
C LEU A 71 4.21 -4.35 15.32
N VAL A 72 4.35 -5.67 15.49
CA VAL A 72 4.09 -6.63 14.41
C VAL A 72 2.64 -6.50 13.93
N ALA A 73 1.69 -6.43 14.85
CA ALA A 73 0.28 -6.29 14.50
C ALA A 73 0.00 -4.98 13.76
N ALA A 74 0.59 -3.87 14.19
CA ALA A 74 0.41 -2.56 13.56
C ALA A 74 1.00 -2.54 12.15
N PHE A 75 2.19 -3.11 11.94
CA PHE A 75 2.80 -3.21 10.62
C PHE A 75 1.98 -4.09 9.70
N ASN A 76 1.47 -5.20 10.18
CA ASN A 76 0.63 -6.09 9.38
C ASN A 76 -0.69 -5.41 9.01
N ASP A 77 -1.27 -4.64 9.91
CA ASP A 77 -2.47 -3.86 9.61
C ASP A 77 -2.19 -2.82 8.51
N ALA A 78 -1.06 -2.10 8.62
CA ALA A 78 -0.65 -1.14 7.60
C ALA A 78 -0.43 -1.82 6.26
N LYS A 79 0.24 -2.98 6.25
CA LYS A 79 0.50 -3.74 5.04
C LYS A 79 -0.79 -4.16 4.34
N ALA A 80 -1.76 -4.66 5.10
CA ALA A 80 -3.05 -5.06 4.55
C ALA A 80 -3.78 -3.87 3.92
N LYS A 81 -3.72 -2.70 4.56
CA LYS A 81 -4.33 -1.49 4.03
C LYS A 81 -3.64 -0.98 2.78
N VAL A 82 -2.31 -1.10 2.70
CA VAL A 82 -1.55 -0.78 1.48
C VAL A 82 -1.99 -1.68 0.34
N GLU A 83 -2.07 -2.98 0.57
CA GLU A 83 -2.50 -3.95 -0.44
C GLU A 83 -3.90 -3.64 -0.95
N GLN A 84 -4.82 -3.30 -0.04
CA GLN A 84 -6.18 -2.91 -0.40
C GLN A 84 -6.20 -1.64 -1.23
N HIS A 85 -5.42 -0.63 -0.83
CA HIS A 85 -5.32 0.63 -1.55
C HIS A 85 -4.78 0.44 -2.97
N VAL A 86 -3.73 -0.35 -3.11
CA VAL A 86 -3.14 -0.66 -4.42
C VAL A 86 -4.14 -1.42 -5.30
N SER A 87 -4.85 -2.38 -4.72
CA SER A 87 -5.86 -3.15 -5.43
C SER A 87 -6.99 -2.24 -5.95
N GLU A 88 -7.46 -1.31 -5.14
CA GLU A 88 -8.49 -0.35 -5.54
C GLU A 88 -8.01 0.56 -6.68
N HIS A 89 -6.77 1.03 -6.60
CA HIS A 89 -6.18 1.85 -7.66
C HIS A 89 -6.01 1.08 -8.96
N MET A 90 -5.61 -0.18 -8.87
CA MET A 90 -5.49 -1.04 -10.06
C MET A 90 -6.85 -1.27 -10.70
N ALA A 91 -7.90 -1.44 -9.91
CA ALA A 91 -9.26 -1.58 -10.41
C ALA A 91 -9.71 -0.33 -11.16
N GLU A 92 -9.38 0.85 -10.65
CA GLU A 92 -9.68 2.12 -11.32
C GLU A 92 -8.92 2.24 -12.64
N LEU A 93 -7.64 1.84 -12.64
CA LEU A 93 -6.80 1.91 -13.83
C LEU A 93 -7.30 1.02 -14.95
N THR A 94 -7.84 -0.16 -14.60
CA THR A 94 -8.39 -1.09 -15.58
C THR A 94 -9.83 -0.77 -15.97
N GLY A 95 -10.41 0.29 -15.43
CA GLY A 95 -11.77 0.70 -15.73
C GLY A 95 -12.82 -0.26 -15.21
N GLY A 96 -12.52 -1.00 -14.16
CA GLY A 96 -13.44 -1.97 -13.57
C GLY A 96 -13.49 -3.29 -14.32
N MET A 97 -12.60 -3.51 -15.28
CA MET A 97 -12.54 -4.79 -15.98
C MET A 97 -12.04 -5.88 -15.05
N LYS A 98 -12.79 -7.00 -15.02
CA LYS A 98 -12.35 -8.16 -14.27
C LYS A 98 -11.19 -8.82 -14.99
N LEU A 99 -10.07 -8.94 -14.30
CA LEU A 99 -8.94 -9.68 -14.82
C LEU A 99 -9.25 -11.17 -14.81
N PRO A 100 -8.83 -11.91 -15.87
CA PRO A 100 -8.94 -13.37 -15.84
C PRO A 100 -8.19 -13.93 -14.63
N PRO A 101 -8.63 -15.08 -14.09
CA PRO A 101 -7.99 -15.64 -12.89
C PRO A 101 -6.48 -15.84 -13.02
N GLY A 102 -5.99 -16.11 -14.22
CA GLY A 102 -4.55 -16.30 -14.45
C GLY A 102 -3.73 -15.02 -14.43
N LEU A 103 -4.40 -13.85 -14.42
CA LEU A 103 -3.73 -12.54 -14.43
C LEU A 103 -3.88 -11.82 -13.10
N GLN A 104 -4.47 -12.46 -12.09
CA GLN A 104 -4.53 -11.88 -10.77
C GLN A 104 -3.14 -11.92 -10.13
N PHE A 105 -2.74 -10.78 -9.58
CA PHE A 105 -1.46 -10.70 -8.89
C PHE A 105 -1.50 -11.56 -7.63
N PRO A 106 -0.45 -12.35 -7.39
CA PRO A 106 -0.34 -13.04 -6.11
C PRO A 106 -0.15 -11.99 -5.01
N VAL A 107 -1.02 -12.05 -4.05
CA VAL A 107 -0.97 -11.13 -2.92
C VAL A 107 -0.32 -11.81 -1.72
#